data_630b57a217946d5fd0df62ac4fbf72dc
#
_entry.id   630b57a217946d5fd0df62ac4fbf72dc
#
_cell.length_a   1.000
_cell.length_b   1.000
_cell.length_c   1.000
_cell.angle_alpha   90.00
_cell.angle_beta   90.00
_cell.angle_gamma   90.00
#
_symmetry.space_group_name_H-M   'P 1'
#
loop_
_entity.id
_entity.type
_entity.pdbx_description
1 polymer ?
#
loop_
_entity_poly.entity_id
_entity_poly.type
_entity_poly.pdbx_seq_one_letter_code
_entity_poly.pdbx_strand_id
1 'polypeptide(L)'
;MPPPEPLTPTAPRPVRRTVFTQGWRDVVFLHWAVDPAAVAPLLPAGTVPDVLDGATHVGLIPFRMRRIGVLGAPGLPYLGSFAETNVRLYSVDEHGRRGVVFRSLEADRLLPVLAARWVARLPYLWARMTVRRDGDRLTYTSSRRWPGPPGAGSHITVRVGERLTTPDPLAVFLTARWGLHRPGAHGPVFWPNEHPEWPLHRAELLELHESLLAAAGLPGVSGRPASVLFSPGVDVRFGPFER
;
A
#
# COMPACT_ATOMS: atom_id res chain seq x y z
N MET A 1 0.46 14.25 -21.74
CA MET A 1 0.05 14.28 -20.33
C MET A 1 0.70 15.48 -19.63
N PRO A 2 0.04 16.16 -18.70
CA PRO A 2 0.67 17.16 -17.87
C PRO A 2 1.82 16.54 -17.05
N PRO A 3 2.76 17.35 -16.54
CA PRO A 3 3.80 16.83 -15.66
C PRO A 3 3.16 16.23 -14.39
N PRO A 4 3.74 15.16 -13.83
CA PRO A 4 3.27 14.60 -12.57
C PRO A 4 3.30 15.64 -11.45
N GLU A 5 2.35 15.53 -10.51
CA GLU A 5 2.34 16.35 -9.29
C GLU A 5 3.69 16.28 -8.56
N PRO A 6 4.10 17.37 -7.89
CA PRO A 6 5.34 17.36 -7.12
C PRO A 6 5.30 16.30 -6.02
N LEU A 7 6.45 15.73 -5.70
CA LEU A 7 6.62 14.83 -4.55
C LEU A 7 6.68 15.68 -3.28
N THR A 8 5.65 15.60 -2.46
CA THR A 8 5.54 16.35 -1.22
C THR A 8 5.27 15.42 -0.04
N PRO A 9 5.87 15.67 1.14
CA PRO A 9 5.62 14.85 2.34
C PRO A 9 4.20 15.02 2.90
N THR A 10 3.47 16.03 2.44
CA THR A 10 2.07 16.31 2.78
C THR A 10 1.19 16.30 1.54
N ALA A 11 -0.11 16.04 1.70
CA ALA A 11 -1.04 15.95 0.57
C ALA A 11 -1.10 17.27 -0.21
N PRO A 12 -0.85 17.27 -1.55
CA PRO A 12 -0.94 18.48 -2.37
C PRO A 12 -2.38 18.97 -2.50
N ARG A 13 -3.35 18.09 -2.30
CA ARG A 13 -4.78 18.38 -2.31
C ARG A 13 -5.43 17.84 -1.05
N PRO A 14 -5.90 18.72 -0.14
CA PRO A 14 -6.54 18.28 1.10
C PRO A 14 -7.88 17.60 0.81
N VAL A 15 -8.19 16.55 1.55
CA VAL A 15 -9.48 15.87 1.54
C VAL A 15 -10.54 16.80 2.19
N ARG A 16 -11.36 17.44 1.36
CA ARG A 16 -12.39 18.38 1.83
C ARG A 16 -13.55 17.70 2.56
N ARG A 17 -13.96 16.52 2.09
CA ARG A 17 -15.04 15.71 2.67
C ARG A 17 -14.51 14.32 2.97
N THR A 18 -14.45 13.96 4.22
CA THR A 18 -14.06 12.61 4.65
C THR A 18 -15.25 11.67 4.54
N VAL A 19 -15.09 10.60 3.77
CA VAL A 19 -16.09 9.52 3.63
C VAL A 19 -15.65 8.25 4.35
N PHE A 20 -14.34 8.09 4.59
CA PHE A 20 -13.78 6.88 5.15
C PHE A 20 -12.51 7.22 5.94
N THR A 21 -12.30 6.54 7.06
CA THR A 21 -11.12 6.71 7.90
C THR A 21 -10.48 5.38 8.24
N GLN A 22 -9.17 5.38 8.37
CA GLN A 22 -8.36 4.22 8.76
C GLN A 22 -7.20 4.66 9.64
N GLY A 23 -6.79 3.79 10.57
CA GLY A 23 -5.49 3.92 11.20
C GLY A 23 -4.56 2.84 10.64
N TRP A 24 -3.42 3.22 10.10
CA TRP A 24 -2.36 2.31 9.69
C TRP A 24 -1.27 2.29 10.76
N ARG A 25 -0.91 1.12 11.23
CA ARG A 25 0.05 0.96 12.34
C ARG A 25 1.06 -0.13 12.02
N ASP A 26 2.27 0.03 12.59
CA ASP A 26 3.37 -0.91 12.39
C ASP A 26 3.58 -1.20 10.91
N VAL A 27 3.79 -0.16 10.09
CA VAL A 27 3.88 -0.28 8.63
C VAL A 27 5.32 -0.55 8.21
N VAL A 28 5.55 -1.66 7.51
CA VAL A 28 6.83 -1.93 6.86
C VAL A 28 6.69 -1.71 5.37
N PHE A 29 7.65 -1.02 4.78
CA PHE A 29 7.71 -0.72 3.36
C PHE A 29 8.89 -1.46 2.75
N LEU A 30 8.62 -2.49 1.95
CA LEU A 30 9.62 -3.20 1.16
C LEU A 30 9.42 -2.83 -0.31
N HIS A 31 10.48 -2.38 -0.99
CA HIS A 31 10.36 -1.95 -2.39
C HIS A 31 11.47 -2.50 -3.25
N TRP A 32 11.10 -2.88 -4.47
CA TRP A 32 12.00 -3.30 -5.54
C TRP A 32 11.91 -2.31 -6.69
N ALA A 33 13.05 -1.84 -7.18
CA ALA A 33 13.11 -1.09 -8.42
C ALA A 33 12.90 -2.04 -9.60
N VAL A 34 12.06 -1.65 -10.55
CA VAL A 34 11.72 -2.44 -11.73
C VAL A 34 11.64 -1.57 -12.99
N ASP A 35 11.80 -2.18 -14.15
CA ASP A 35 11.57 -1.52 -15.43
C ASP A 35 10.10 -1.07 -15.53
N PRO A 36 9.83 0.21 -15.84
CA PRO A 36 8.49 0.70 -16.10
C PRO A 36 7.72 -0.11 -17.15
N ALA A 37 8.38 -0.62 -18.18
CA ALA A 37 7.77 -1.45 -19.22
C ALA A 37 7.21 -2.77 -18.67
N ALA A 38 7.82 -3.34 -17.60
CA ALA A 38 7.38 -4.58 -16.99
C ALA A 38 6.05 -4.42 -16.22
N VAL A 39 5.75 -3.24 -15.70
CA VAL A 39 4.54 -2.99 -14.90
C VAL A 39 3.45 -2.22 -15.65
N ALA A 40 3.79 -1.54 -16.73
CA ALA A 40 2.81 -0.77 -17.52
C ALA A 40 1.56 -1.59 -17.92
N PRO A 41 1.65 -2.87 -18.37
CA PRO A 41 0.49 -3.68 -18.70
C PRO A 41 -0.40 -4.06 -17.50
N LEU A 42 0.09 -3.87 -16.29
CA LEU A 42 -0.60 -4.22 -15.04
C LEU A 42 -1.37 -3.04 -14.44
N LEU A 43 -1.22 -1.86 -15.01
CA LEU A 43 -1.89 -0.65 -14.56
C LEU A 43 -3.27 -0.48 -15.22
N PRO A 44 -4.19 0.25 -14.58
CA PRO A 44 -5.45 0.64 -15.21
C PRO A 44 -5.23 1.45 -16.49
N ALA A 45 -6.05 1.22 -17.52
CA ALA A 45 -6.05 2.06 -18.72
C ALA A 45 -6.22 3.54 -18.35
N GLY A 46 -5.44 4.43 -18.99
CA GLY A 46 -5.40 5.86 -18.67
C GLY A 46 -4.41 6.22 -17.54
N THR A 47 -3.62 5.24 -17.08
CA THR A 47 -2.49 5.50 -16.16
C THR A 47 -1.19 4.97 -16.73
N VAL A 48 -0.08 5.57 -16.33
CA VAL A 48 1.28 5.14 -16.70
C VAL A 48 2.10 4.88 -15.43
N PRO A 49 3.20 4.10 -15.51
CA PRO A 49 4.10 3.93 -14.38
C PRO A 49 4.64 5.27 -13.89
N ASP A 50 4.61 5.48 -12.57
CA ASP A 50 5.30 6.60 -11.96
C ASP A 50 6.78 6.25 -11.81
N VAL A 51 7.65 7.14 -12.29
CA VAL A 51 9.09 6.89 -12.44
C VAL A 51 9.89 7.90 -11.65
N LEU A 52 10.92 7.41 -10.96
CA LEU A 52 11.97 8.20 -10.33
C LEU A 52 13.32 7.64 -10.81
N ASP A 53 14.18 8.51 -11.34
CA ASP A 53 15.53 8.16 -11.81
C ASP A 53 15.56 6.97 -12.79
N GLY A 54 14.56 6.91 -13.69
CA GLY A 54 14.46 5.89 -14.74
C GLY A 54 13.81 4.56 -14.30
N ALA A 55 13.48 4.37 -13.03
CA ALA A 55 12.85 3.18 -12.53
C ALA A 55 11.47 3.47 -11.92
N THR A 56 10.56 2.50 -12.00
CA THR A 56 9.39 2.44 -11.14
C THR A 56 9.61 1.41 -10.03
N HIS A 57 8.64 1.25 -9.14
CA HIS A 57 8.82 0.36 -8.00
C HIS A 57 7.62 -0.57 -7.80
N VAL A 58 7.90 -1.71 -7.20
CA VAL A 58 6.90 -2.62 -6.64
C VAL A 58 7.02 -2.57 -5.12
N GLY A 59 5.90 -2.40 -4.43
CA GLY A 59 5.85 -2.38 -2.97
C GLY A 59 5.17 -3.62 -2.40
N LEU A 60 5.77 -4.22 -1.36
CA LEU A 60 5.17 -5.22 -0.48
C LEU A 60 5.08 -4.61 0.92
N ILE A 61 3.84 -4.33 1.38
CA ILE A 61 3.60 -3.48 2.54
C ILE A 61 2.74 -4.21 3.56
N PRO A 62 3.33 -4.91 4.54
CA PRO A 62 2.62 -5.45 5.69
C PRO A 62 2.38 -4.38 6.76
N PHE A 63 1.20 -4.38 7.37
CA PHE A 63 0.82 -3.46 8.43
C PHE A 63 -0.39 -3.95 9.23
N ARG A 64 -0.76 -3.19 10.26
CA ARG A 64 -2.01 -3.38 11.02
C ARG A 64 -3.00 -2.29 10.65
N MET A 65 -4.16 -2.68 10.12
CA MET A 65 -5.33 -1.83 10.02
C MET A 65 -5.94 -1.62 11.40
N ARG A 66 -6.37 -0.40 11.70
CA ARG A 66 -7.03 -0.04 12.96
C ARG A 66 -8.21 0.88 12.72
N ARG A 67 -9.30 0.61 13.45
CA ARG A 67 -10.46 1.52 13.59
C ARG A 67 -10.98 2.09 12.27
N ILE A 68 -11.35 1.21 11.33
CA ILE A 68 -12.04 1.62 10.11
C ILE A 68 -13.34 2.33 10.49
N GLY A 69 -13.51 3.57 10.04
CA GLY A 69 -14.71 4.38 10.22
C GLY A 69 -15.32 4.80 8.88
N VAL A 70 -16.64 4.92 8.82
CA VAL A 70 -17.39 5.30 7.62
C VAL A 70 -18.29 6.49 7.96
N LEU A 71 -18.26 7.55 7.13
CA LEU A 71 -19.15 8.73 7.24
C LEU A 71 -19.17 9.39 8.63
N GLY A 72 -18.02 9.46 9.29
CA GLY A 72 -17.89 10.06 10.61
C GLY A 72 -18.32 9.16 11.79
N ALA A 73 -18.77 7.93 11.53
CA ALA A 73 -19.06 6.98 12.59
C ALA A 73 -17.78 6.56 13.33
N PRO A 74 -17.87 6.23 14.63
CA PRO A 74 -16.76 5.67 15.37
C PRO A 74 -16.20 4.43 14.69
N GLY A 75 -14.87 4.29 14.66
CA GLY A 75 -14.22 3.14 14.05
C GLY A 75 -14.65 1.80 14.68
N LEU A 76 -14.95 0.83 13.85
CA LEU A 76 -15.37 -0.52 14.27
C LEU A 76 -14.22 -1.22 15.02
N PRO A 77 -14.37 -1.61 16.29
CA PRO A 77 -13.25 -2.15 17.08
C PRO A 77 -12.69 -3.45 16.53
N TYR A 78 -13.54 -4.46 16.30
CA TYR A 78 -13.13 -5.80 15.89
C TYR A 78 -13.01 -5.93 14.36
N LEU A 79 -14.08 -5.60 13.64
CA LEU A 79 -14.11 -5.71 12.18
C LEU A 79 -13.23 -4.66 11.49
N GLY A 80 -13.02 -3.52 12.13
CA GLY A 80 -12.16 -2.44 11.66
C GLY A 80 -10.69 -2.55 12.08
N SER A 81 -10.26 -3.70 12.66
CA SER A 81 -8.89 -3.90 13.13
C SER A 81 -8.38 -5.28 12.75
N PHE A 82 -7.41 -5.35 11.83
CA PHE A 82 -6.88 -6.58 11.27
C PHE A 82 -5.46 -6.39 10.69
N ALA A 83 -4.78 -7.51 10.44
CA ALA A 83 -3.53 -7.49 9.69
C ALA A 83 -3.80 -7.40 8.20
N GLU A 84 -2.97 -6.63 7.49
CA GLU A 84 -3.02 -6.50 6.04
C GLU A 84 -1.61 -6.56 5.45
N THR A 85 -1.49 -7.13 4.25
CA THR A 85 -0.29 -7.04 3.42
C THR A 85 -0.72 -6.73 2.00
N ASN A 86 -0.27 -5.62 1.45
CA ASN A 86 -0.59 -5.27 0.08
C ASN A 86 0.63 -5.39 -0.85
N VAL A 87 0.35 -5.78 -2.10
CA VAL A 87 1.25 -5.62 -3.25
C VAL A 87 0.75 -4.44 -4.05
N ARG A 88 1.61 -3.43 -4.24
CA ARG A 88 1.23 -2.20 -4.93
C ARG A 88 2.23 -1.79 -6.00
N LEU A 89 1.71 -1.11 -7.01
CA LEU A 89 2.45 -0.42 -8.06
C LEU A 89 2.25 1.10 -7.91
N TYR A 90 3.06 1.85 -8.59
CA TYR A 90 3.07 3.31 -8.59
C TYR A 90 2.64 3.83 -9.95
N SER A 91 1.69 4.75 -9.99
CA SER A 91 1.08 5.23 -11.23
C SER A 91 0.81 6.73 -11.22
N VAL A 92 0.75 7.29 -12.43
CA VAL A 92 0.31 8.65 -12.71
C VAL A 92 -0.83 8.57 -13.71
N ASP A 93 -1.89 9.35 -13.52
CA ASP A 93 -3.00 9.45 -14.45
C ASP A 93 -2.87 10.61 -15.43
N GLU A 94 -3.85 10.76 -16.32
CA GLU A 94 -3.89 11.82 -17.34
C GLU A 94 -3.96 13.24 -16.77
N HIS A 95 -4.32 13.40 -15.49
CA HIS A 95 -4.34 14.68 -14.78
C HIS A 95 -3.02 14.96 -14.03
N GLY A 96 -2.04 14.05 -14.12
CA GLY A 96 -0.78 14.15 -13.40
C GLY A 96 -0.86 13.71 -11.93
N ARG A 97 -2.01 13.15 -11.48
CA ARG A 97 -2.19 12.72 -10.11
C ARG A 97 -1.36 11.45 -9.85
N ARG A 98 -0.52 11.49 -8.81
CA ARG A 98 0.27 10.35 -8.37
C ARG A 98 -0.54 9.46 -7.45
N GLY A 99 -0.59 8.17 -7.72
CA GLY A 99 -1.32 7.20 -6.91
C GLY A 99 -0.65 5.84 -6.86
N VAL A 100 -1.23 4.95 -6.07
CA VAL A 100 -0.88 3.53 -6.06
C VAL A 100 -1.96 2.71 -6.77
N VAL A 101 -1.55 1.58 -7.33
CA VAL A 101 -2.45 0.55 -7.87
C VAL A 101 -2.23 -0.71 -7.06
N PHE A 102 -3.25 -1.20 -6.39
CA PHE A 102 -3.16 -2.47 -5.66
C PHE A 102 -3.29 -3.65 -6.62
N ARG A 103 -2.34 -4.58 -6.53
CA ARG A 103 -2.37 -5.87 -7.21
C ARG A 103 -2.97 -6.96 -6.33
N SER A 104 -2.73 -6.89 -5.02
CA SER A 104 -3.39 -7.71 -4.01
C SER A 104 -3.41 -7.00 -2.66
N LEU A 105 -4.39 -7.36 -1.83
CA LEU A 105 -4.60 -6.87 -0.48
C LEU A 105 -4.98 -8.09 0.39
N GLU A 106 -3.97 -8.74 0.97
CA GLU A 106 -4.19 -9.86 1.89
C GLU A 106 -4.70 -9.32 3.22
N ALA A 107 -5.82 -9.83 3.72
CA ALA A 107 -6.39 -9.41 5.00
C ALA A 107 -6.96 -10.58 5.81
N ASP A 108 -6.86 -10.53 7.14
CA ASP A 108 -7.23 -11.66 8.00
C ASP A 108 -8.70 -11.66 8.44
N ARG A 109 -9.52 -10.70 7.97
CA ARG A 109 -10.96 -10.61 8.28
C ARG A 109 -11.81 -10.78 7.03
N LEU A 110 -12.60 -11.85 6.97
CA LEU A 110 -13.42 -12.17 5.79
C LEU A 110 -14.48 -11.11 5.48
N LEU A 111 -15.22 -10.61 6.48
CA LEU A 111 -16.29 -9.64 6.24
C LEU A 111 -15.76 -8.31 5.67
N PRO A 112 -14.70 -7.67 6.21
CA PRO A 112 -14.06 -6.53 5.57
C PRO A 112 -13.57 -6.82 4.16
N VAL A 113 -12.99 -8.01 3.89
CA VAL A 113 -12.56 -8.44 2.55
C VAL A 113 -13.74 -8.43 1.57
N LEU A 114 -14.86 -9.04 1.93
CA LEU A 114 -16.05 -9.09 1.08
C LEU A 114 -16.59 -7.68 0.82
N ALA A 115 -16.76 -6.87 1.87
CA ALA A 115 -17.24 -5.50 1.73
C ALA A 115 -16.35 -4.66 0.81
N ALA A 116 -15.02 -4.72 1.01
CA ALA A 116 -14.08 -3.97 0.18
C ALA A 116 -14.05 -4.43 -1.28
N ARG A 117 -14.20 -5.74 -1.54
CA ARG A 117 -14.31 -6.27 -2.91
C ARG A 117 -15.56 -5.78 -3.64
N TRP A 118 -16.72 -5.82 -2.97
CA TRP A 118 -17.99 -5.49 -3.60
C TRP A 118 -18.22 -3.96 -3.69
N VAL A 119 -17.88 -3.21 -2.64
CA VAL A 119 -18.16 -1.77 -2.58
C VAL A 119 -17.02 -0.96 -3.20
N ALA A 120 -15.77 -1.18 -2.77
CA ALA A 120 -14.63 -0.40 -3.26
C ALA A 120 -14.01 -0.98 -4.55
N ARG A 121 -14.40 -2.21 -4.94
CA ARG A 121 -13.83 -2.95 -6.09
C ARG A 121 -12.31 -3.05 -6.04
N LEU A 122 -11.77 -3.27 -4.84
CA LEU A 122 -10.35 -3.49 -4.60
C LEU A 122 -10.03 -4.99 -4.55
N PRO A 123 -8.81 -5.41 -4.93
CA PRO A 123 -8.41 -6.82 -5.03
C PRO A 123 -8.06 -7.41 -3.64
N TYR A 124 -9.01 -7.34 -2.70
CA TYR A 124 -8.85 -7.92 -1.38
C TYR A 124 -8.92 -9.46 -1.43
N LEU A 125 -8.09 -10.09 -0.63
CA LEU A 125 -7.95 -11.53 -0.54
C LEU A 125 -7.95 -11.95 0.94
N TRP A 126 -8.73 -12.98 1.26
CA TRP A 126 -8.74 -13.50 2.62
C TRP A 126 -7.53 -14.37 2.89
N ALA A 127 -6.80 -14.07 3.96
CA ALA A 127 -5.59 -14.77 4.36
C ALA A 127 -5.59 -15.07 5.87
N ARG A 128 -4.84 -16.09 6.27
CA ARG A 128 -4.44 -16.25 7.68
C ARG A 128 -3.22 -15.37 7.90
N MET A 129 -3.28 -14.47 8.91
CA MET A 129 -2.18 -13.56 9.14
C MET A 129 -1.85 -13.45 10.62
N THR A 130 -0.59 -13.20 10.93
CA THR A 130 -0.13 -12.83 12.27
C THR A 130 0.84 -11.66 12.19
N VAL A 131 0.82 -10.83 13.23
CA VAL A 131 1.84 -9.80 13.41
C VAL A 131 2.33 -9.90 14.85
N ARG A 132 3.63 -10.09 15.03
CA ARG A 132 4.27 -10.18 16.35
C ARG A 132 5.32 -9.08 16.46
N ARG A 133 5.40 -8.48 17.64
CA ARG A 133 6.45 -7.52 17.98
C ARG A 133 7.17 -7.99 19.23
N ASP A 134 8.48 -8.00 19.15
CA ASP A 134 9.39 -8.31 20.25
C ASP A 134 10.49 -7.24 20.27
N GLY A 135 10.33 -6.26 21.16
CA GLY A 135 11.19 -5.09 21.20
C GLY A 135 11.18 -4.30 19.90
N ASP A 136 12.35 -4.26 19.26
CA ASP A 136 12.58 -3.62 17.95
C ASP A 136 12.29 -4.55 16.75
N ARG A 137 12.06 -5.84 17.01
CA ARG A 137 11.78 -6.83 15.95
C ARG A 137 10.29 -6.97 15.69
N LEU A 138 9.94 -6.93 14.41
CA LEU A 138 8.57 -7.13 13.91
C LEU A 138 8.56 -8.30 12.93
N THR A 139 7.64 -9.26 13.15
CA THR A 139 7.43 -10.39 12.25
C THR A 139 6.00 -10.39 11.74
N TYR A 140 5.84 -10.45 10.43
CA TYR A 140 4.57 -10.56 9.72
C TYR A 140 4.51 -11.89 9.00
N THR A 141 3.38 -12.59 9.13
CA THR A 141 3.11 -13.80 8.34
C THR A 141 1.77 -13.67 7.64
N SER A 142 1.68 -14.16 6.42
CA SER A 142 0.42 -14.30 5.70
C SER A 142 0.38 -15.60 4.92
N SER A 143 -0.81 -16.19 4.80
CA SER A 143 -1.08 -17.36 3.96
C SER A 143 -2.49 -17.24 3.41
N ARG A 144 -2.58 -17.06 2.09
CA ARG A 144 -3.85 -16.86 1.36
C ARG A 144 -4.77 -18.06 1.49
N ARG A 145 -6.04 -17.78 1.74
CA ARG A 145 -7.12 -18.78 1.80
C ARG A 145 -8.04 -18.69 0.58
N TRP A 146 -8.46 -17.47 0.20
CA TRP A 146 -9.41 -17.25 -0.89
C TRP A 146 -9.49 -15.76 -1.30
N PRO A 147 -9.78 -15.43 -2.56
CA PRO A 147 -9.66 -16.27 -3.75
C PRO A 147 -8.20 -16.36 -4.26
N GLY A 148 -7.99 -17.23 -5.25
CA GLY A 148 -6.69 -17.40 -5.92
C GLY A 148 -5.92 -18.61 -5.38
N PRO A 149 -4.63 -18.75 -5.75
CA PRO A 149 -3.87 -19.92 -5.36
C PRO A 149 -3.74 -19.98 -3.83
N PRO A 150 -4.25 -21.04 -3.18
CA PRO A 150 -4.10 -21.21 -1.73
C PRO A 150 -2.64 -21.36 -1.36
N GLY A 151 -2.26 -20.85 -0.18
CA GLY A 151 -0.90 -20.96 0.32
C GLY A 151 0.06 -19.87 -0.17
N ALA A 152 -0.29 -19.07 -1.19
CA ALA A 152 0.47 -17.85 -1.49
C ALA A 152 0.58 -17.00 -0.23
N GLY A 153 1.77 -16.53 0.13
CA GLY A 153 1.95 -15.86 1.40
C GLY A 153 3.29 -15.21 1.59
N SER A 154 3.54 -14.75 2.80
CA SER A 154 4.80 -14.13 3.19
C SER A 154 5.16 -14.42 4.64
N HIS A 155 6.46 -14.48 4.90
CA HIS A 155 7.08 -14.39 6.21
C HIS A 155 8.14 -13.29 6.14
N ILE A 156 7.94 -12.22 6.87
CA ILE A 156 8.78 -11.01 6.83
C ILE A 156 9.19 -10.66 8.25
N THR A 157 10.48 -10.61 8.51
CA THR A 157 11.02 -10.16 9.81
C THR A 157 11.93 -8.96 9.57
N VAL A 158 11.65 -7.87 10.27
CA VAL A 158 12.46 -6.65 10.23
C VAL A 158 12.89 -6.24 11.63
N ARG A 159 14.03 -5.56 11.71
CA ARG A 159 14.47 -4.80 12.90
C ARG A 159 14.24 -3.32 12.63
N VAL A 160 13.54 -2.65 13.54
CA VAL A 160 13.31 -1.20 13.47
C VAL A 160 14.56 -0.47 13.96
N GLY A 161 15.04 0.44 13.15
CA GLY A 161 16.19 1.28 13.44
C GLY A 161 15.81 2.72 13.81
N GLU A 162 16.75 3.61 13.60
CA GLU A 162 16.63 5.03 13.94
C GLU A 162 15.56 5.74 13.10
N ARG A 163 14.96 6.76 13.69
CA ARG A 163 14.05 7.65 12.99
C ARG A 163 14.78 8.48 11.95
N LEU A 164 14.22 8.58 10.77
CA LEU A 164 14.69 9.48 9.72
C LEU A 164 14.22 10.91 10.02
N THR A 165 15.16 11.80 10.27
CA THR A 165 14.86 13.23 10.47
C THR A 165 14.56 13.93 9.15
N THR A 166 15.23 13.49 8.08
CA THR A 166 15.05 14.01 6.72
C THR A 166 14.99 12.81 5.77
N PRO A 167 13.78 12.38 5.35
CA PRO A 167 13.64 11.36 4.33
C PRO A 167 14.28 11.83 3.01
N ASP A 168 14.99 10.94 2.34
CA ASP A 168 15.53 11.20 1.01
C ASP A 168 14.43 11.22 -0.06
N PRO A 169 14.70 11.71 -1.28
CA PRO A 169 13.71 11.75 -2.36
C PRO A 169 13.08 10.40 -2.68
N LEU A 170 13.83 9.30 -2.59
CA LEU A 170 13.31 7.96 -2.82
C LEU A 170 12.31 7.56 -1.71
N ALA A 171 12.64 7.80 -0.43
CA ALA A 171 11.72 7.52 0.66
C ALA A 171 10.41 8.29 0.52
N VAL A 172 10.47 9.58 0.14
CA VAL A 172 9.28 10.39 -0.15
C VAL A 172 8.50 9.80 -1.33
N PHE A 173 9.18 9.50 -2.45
CA PHE A 173 8.56 8.88 -3.62
C PHE A 173 7.82 7.59 -3.29
N LEU A 174 8.40 6.74 -2.44
CA LEU A 174 7.84 5.45 -2.09
C LEU A 174 6.70 5.52 -1.07
N THR A 175 6.64 6.54 -0.22
CA THR A 175 5.71 6.58 0.92
C THR A 175 4.66 7.69 0.83
N ALA A 176 4.97 8.84 0.25
CA ALA A 176 4.06 9.97 0.13
C ALA A 176 3.12 9.78 -1.07
N ARG A 177 2.04 9.00 -0.88
CA ARG A 177 1.04 8.68 -1.91
C ARG A 177 -0.35 9.11 -1.45
N TRP A 178 -0.94 10.03 -2.20
CA TRP A 178 -2.13 10.77 -1.80
C TRP A 178 -3.40 10.27 -2.47
N GLY A 179 -3.36 9.04 -2.94
CA GLY A 179 -4.51 8.35 -3.50
C GLY A 179 -4.16 7.04 -4.17
N LEU A 180 -5.18 6.38 -4.65
CA LEU A 180 -5.05 5.14 -5.40
C LEU A 180 -5.86 5.20 -6.70
N HIS A 181 -5.35 4.55 -7.74
CA HIS A 181 -6.05 4.34 -8.99
C HIS A 181 -6.63 2.93 -9.06
N ARG A 182 -7.83 2.82 -9.58
CA ARG A 182 -8.45 1.54 -9.91
C ARG A 182 -9.17 1.61 -11.27
N PRO A 183 -9.41 0.48 -11.93
CA PRO A 183 -10.20 0.48 -13.16
C PRO A 183 -11.61 1.02 -12.92
N GLY A 184 -12.10 1.82 -13.86
CA GLY A 184 -13.47 2.31 -13.93
C GLY A 184 -14.08 2.03 -15.30
N ALA A 185 -15.39 2.29 -15.47
CA ALA A 185 -16.10 2.02 -16.73
C ALA A 185 -15.68 2.96 -17.86
N HIS A 186 -15.23 4.17 -17.54
CA HIS A 186 -14.89 5.23 -18.51
C HIS A 186 -13.49 5.81 -18.29
N GLY A 187 -12.55 5.01 -17.80
CA GLY A 187 -11.20 5.42 -17.43
C GLY A 187 -10.86 5.11 -15.97
N PRO A 188 -9.67 5.48 -15.51
CA PRO A 188 -9.27 5.22 -14.15
C PRO A 188 -10.09 6.06 -13.17
N VAL A 189 -10.41 5.45 -12.03
CA VAL A 189 -11.03 6.15 -10.89
C VAL A 189 -9.93 6.41 -9.87
N PHE A 190 -9.80 7.66 -9.45
CA PHE A 190 -8.91 8.07 -8.38
C PHE A 190 -9.64 8.12 -7.04
N TRP A 191 -9.05 7.55 -6.00
CA TRP A 191 -9.57 7.65 -4.64
C TRP A 191 -8.57 8.40 -3.77
N PRO A 192 -8.82 9.71 -3.51
CA PRO A 192 -7.89 10.53 -2.76
C PRO A 192 -7.84 10.12 -1.30
N ASN A 193 -6.65 10.18 -0.72
CA ASN A 193 -6.43 10.05 0.71
C ASN A 193 -5.51 11.16 1.23
N GLU A 194 -5.56 11.36 2.53
CA GLU A 194 -4.73 12.32 3.25
C GLU A 194 -4.34 11.74 4.61
N HIS A 195 -3.11 11.94 4.99
CA HIS A 195 -2.56 11.59 6.29
C HIS A 195 -1.45 12.57 6.68
N PRO A 196 -1.05 12.66 7.95
CA PRO A 196 0.16 13.39 8.34
C PRO A 196 1.40 12.84 7.67
N GLU A 197 2.47 13.61 7.63
CA GLU A 197 3.77 13.12 7.20
C GLU A 197 4.14 11.82 7.95
N TRP A 198 4.69 10.87 7.20
CA TRP A 198 5.10 9.58 7.76
C TRP A 198 6.25 9.76 8.76
N PRO A 199 6.11 9.32 10.01
CA PRO A 199 7.24 9.19 10.93
C PRO A 199 8.09 7.97 10.52
N LEU A 200 8.95 8.17 9.52
CA LEU A 200 9.75 7.09 8.94
C LEU A 200 10.94 6.73 9.82
N HIS A 201 11.27 5.46 9.83
CA HIS A 201 12.47 4.89 10.43
C HIS A 201 13.22 4.06 9.40
N ARG A 202 14.53 3.95 9.54
CA ARG A 202 15.30 2.89 8.89
C ARG A 202 14.80 1.55 9.38
N ALA A 203 14.87 0.53 8.55
CA ALA A 203 14.62 -0.83 8.97
C ALA A 203 15.61 -1.78 8.30
N GLU A 204 16.03 -2.80 9.04
CA GLU A 204 16.85 -3.88 8.53
C GLU A 204 15.98 -5.10 8.24
N LEU A 205 16.06 -5.61 7.03
CA LEU A 205 15.39 -6.85 6.66
C LEU A 205 16.20 -8.04 7.17
N LEU A 206 15.67 -8.77 8.15
CA LEU A 206 16.31 -9.94 8.74
C LEU A 206 15.92 -11.21 7.99
N GLU A 207 14.65 -11.33 7.59
CA GLU A 207 14.13 -12.51 6.92
C GLU A 207 13.04 -12.13 5.92
N LEU A 208 13.05 -12.75 4.74
CA LEU A 208 12.04 -12.59 3.71
C LEU A 208 11.82 -13.92 2.98
N HIS A 209 10.66 -14.51 3.17
CA HIS A 209 10.10 -15.56 2.33
C HIS A 209 8.75 -15.06 1.83
N GLU A 210 8.56 -14.95 0.53
CA GLU A 210 7.32 -14.45 -0.04
C GLU A 210 7.03 -15.09 -1.40
N SER A 211 5.77 -15.21 -1.72
CA SER A 211 5.25 -15.62 -3.03
C SER A 211 4.10 -14.70 -3.49
N LEU A 212 3.86 -13.62 -2.75
CA LEU A 212 2.78 -12.68 -3.03
C LEU A 212 3.04 -11.86 -4.28
N LEU A 213 4.30 -11.50 -4.55
CA LEU A 213 4.68 -10.76 -5.76
C LEU A 213 4.39 -11.58 -7.01
N ALA A 214 4.83 -12.83 -7.05
CA ALA A 214 4.53 -13.73 -8.17
C ALA A 214 3.02 -13.97 -8.32
N ALA A 215 2.30 -14.20 -7.20
CA ALA A 215 0.85 -14.40 -7.20
C ALA A 215 0.06 -13.14 -7.60
N ALA A 216 0.67 -11.97 -7.51
CA ALA A 216 0.12 -10.68 -7.96
C ALA A 216 0.44 -10.36 -9.43
N GLY A 217 1.09 -11.28 -10.16
CA GLY A 217 1.46 -11.13 -11.56
C GLY A 217 2.84 -10.49 -11.80
N LEU A 218 3.75 -10.61 -10.83
CA LEU A 218 5.10 -10.02 -10.83
C LEU A 218 6.18 -11.09 -10.59
N PRO A 219 6.21 -12.20 -11.37
CA PRO A 219 7.11 -13.32 -11.10
C PRO A 219 8.59 -12.99 -11.28
N GLY A 220 8.92 -11.92 -12.00
CA GLY A 220 10.30 -11.46 -12.21
C GLY A 220 10.86 -10.61 -11.07
N VAL A 221 10.04 -10.23 -10.09
CA VAL A 221 10.48 -9.42 -8.95
C VAL A 221 10.94 -10.36 -7.83
N SER A 222 12.21 -10.33 -7.52
CA SER A 222 12.83 -11.23 -6.53
C SER A 222 14.09 -10.60 -5.92
N GLY A 223 14.69 -11.29 -4.96
CA GLY A 223 15.90 -10.85 -4.29
C GLY A 223 15.65 -9.81 -3.18
N ARG A 224 16.71 -9.14 -2.77
CA ARG A 224 16.62 -8.14 -1.70
C ARG A 224 15.95 -6.86 -2.20
N PRO A 225 15.02 -6.28 -1.42
CA PRO A 225 14.43 -4.98 -1.75
C PRO A 225 15.49 -3.86 -1.79
N ALA A 226 15.31 -2.92 -2.70
CA ALA A 226 16.15 -1.73 -2.83
C ALA A 226 15.93 -0.73 -1.67
N SER A 227 14.75 -0.77 -1.05
CA SER A 227 14.41 0.07 0.09
C SER A 227 13.63 -0.72 1.13
N VAL A 228 14.02 -0.55 2.40
CA VAL A 228 13.32 -1.11 3.57
C VAL A 228 13.14 0.01 4.60
N LEU A 229 11.87 0.37 4.87
CA LEU A 229 11.52 1.41 5.81
C LEU A 229 10.45 0.89 6.78
N PHE A 230 10.35 1.53 7.94
CA PHE A 230 9.30 1.31 8.91
C PHE A 230 8.63 2.62 9.30
N SER A 231 7.34 2.56 9.64
CA SER A 231 6.64 3.64 10.35
C SER A 231 5.77 3.07 11.47
N PRO A 232 5.74 3.71 12.66
CA PRO A 232 4.76 3.36 13.70
C PRO A 232 3.33 3.60 13.23
N GLY A 233 3.12 4.43 12.20
CA GLY A 233 1.85 4.59 11.52
C GLY A 233 1.28 6.00 11.56
N VAL A 234 0.17 6.14 10.85
CA VAL A 234 -0.61 7.39 10.71
C VAL A 234 -2.11 7.09 10.72
N ASP A 235 -2.92 8.11 10.99
CA ASP A 235 -4.36 8.09 10.74
C ASP A 235 -4.62 8.70 9.36
N VAL A 236 -5.49 8.05 8.60
CA VAL A 236 -5.74 8.35 7.19
C VAL A 236 -7.21 8.70 6.98
N ARG A 237 -7.45 9.73 6.18
CA ARG A 237 -8.78 10.13 5.72
C ARG A 237 -8.88 9.92 4.21
N PHE A 238 -10.00 9.41 3.76
CA PHE A 238 -10.30 9.25 2.34
C PHE A 238 -11.45 10.17 1.95
N GLY A 239 -11.29 10.81 0.79
CA GLY A 239 -12.34 11.58 0.13
C GLY A 239 -13.31 10.71 -0.67
N PRO A 240 -14.29 11.31 -1.35
CA PRO A 240 -15.08 10.62 -2.35
C PRO A 240 -14.21 10.21 -3.55
N PHE A 241 -14.69 9.23 -4.32
CA PHE A 241 -14.05 8.85 -5.59
C PHE A 241 -14.11 10.02 -6.59
N GLU A 242 -13.02 10.21 -7.33
CA GLU A 242 -12.87 11.20 -8.42
C GLU A 242 -12.66 10.48 -9.76
N ARG A 243 -13.14 11.10 -10.82
CA ARG A 243 -12.93 10.66 -12.21
C ARG A 243 -11.87 11.49 -12.87
#